data_c14fed4f7dc557ac3d76ea0bcac79208
#
_entry.id   c14fed4f7dc557ac3d76ea0bcac79208
#
_cell.length_a   1.000
_cell.length_b   1.000
_cell.length_c   1.000
_cell.angle_alpha   90.00
_cell.angle_beta   90.00
_cell.angle_gamma   90.00
#
_symmetry.space_group_name_H-M   'P 1'
#
loop_
_entity.id
_entity.type
_entity.pdbx_description
1 polymer ?
#
loop_
_entity_poly.entity_id
_entity_poly.type
_entity_poly.pdbx_seq_one_letter_code
_entity_poly.pdbx_strand_id
1 'polypeptide(L)'
;MELVILDCHDLTAEQIVDYMIELNPDLRSLIKRQKVYVGVTGNIEERLNRHNAKRILFCARTASQRVAAEVERVAVARGFNIGKVTHGGNGTNSHSIYVYAYEID
;
A
#
# COMPACT_ATOMS: atom_id res chain seq x y z
N MET A 1 5.40 -2.68 -18.31
CA MET A 1 5.33 -1.58 -17.33
C MET A 1 6.48 -1.70 -16.35
N GLU A 2 7.22 -0.64 -16.20
CA GLU A 2 8.29 -0.58 -15.22
C GLU A 2 7.73 -0.12 -13.89
N LEU A 3 7.91 -0.94 -12.86
CA LEU A 3 7.52 -0.57 -11.51
C LEU A 3 8.75 -0.10 -10.75
N VAL A 4 8.63 1.06 -10.11
CA VAL A 4 9.66 1.52 -9.20
C VAL A 4 9.23 1.13 -7.79
N ILE A 5 10.00 0.25 -7.17
CA ILE A 5 9.74 -0.18 -5.80
C ILE A 5 10.71 0.55 -4.89
N LEU A 6 10.18 1.42 -4.07
CA LEU A 6 10.98 2.19 -3.14
C LEU A 6 11.41 1.33 -1.96
N ASP A 7 12.61 1.56 -1.46
CA ASP A 7 13.08 0.84 -0.30
C ASP A 7 12.77 1.63 0.97
N CYS A 8 11.76 1.17 1.68
CA CYS A 8 11.29 1.81 2.92
C CYS A 8 11.57 0.94 4.15
N HIS A 9 12.60 0.10 4.08
CA HIS A 9 12.87 -0.83 5.18
C HIS A 9 13.28 -0.14 6.49
N ASP A 10 13.75 1.10 6.41
CA ASP A 10 14.14 1.87 7.60
C ASP A 10 13.00 2.73 8.17
N LEU A 11 11.84 2.74 7.52
CA LEU A 11 10.73 3.60 7.92
C LEU A 11 9.70 2.85 8.75
N THR A 12 9.09 3.56 9.69
CA THR A 12 7.92 3.04 10.40
C THR A 12 6.71 3.05 9.47
N ALA A 13 5.66 2.35 9.87
CA ALA A 13 4.43 2.34 9.07
C ALA A 13 3.87 3.75 8.88
N GLU A 14 3.87 4.57 9.92
CA GLU A 14 3.39 5.95 9.80
C GLU A 14 4.25 6.77 8.85
N GLN A 15 5.56 6.59 8.93
CA GLN A 15 6.47 7.29 8.03
C GLN A 15 6.26 6.85 6.57
N ILE A 16 5.94 5.59 6.36
CA ILE A 16 5.68 5.08 5.00
C ILE A 16 4.43 5.75 4.43
N VAL A 17 3.36 5.84 5.22
CA VAL A 17 2.13 6.51 4.77
C VAL A 17 2.37 7.99 4.55
N ASP A 18 3.12 8.65 5.45
CA ASP A 18 3.49 10.06 5.27
C ASP A 18 4.27 10.25 3.97
N TYR A 19 5.19 9.35 3.68
CA TYR A 19 6.01 9.41 2.46
C TYR A 19 5.14 9.25 1.21
N MET A 20 4.18 8.33 1.25
CA MET A 20 3.22 8.16 0.16
C MET A 20 2.46 9.45 -0.12
N ILE A 21 2.01 10.13 0.92
CA ILE A 21 1.28 11.39 0.79
C ILE A 21 2.22 12.48 0.28
N GLU A 22 3.44 12.50 0.76
CA GLU A 22 4.44 13.49 0.31
C GLU A 22 4.73 13.36 -1.18
N LEU A 23 4.85 12.14 -1.69
CA LEU A 23 5.08 11.89 -3.10
C LEU A 23 3.86 12.14 -3.97
N ASN A 24 2.68 12.15 -3.35
CA ASN A 24 1.40 12.35 -4.03
C ASN A 24 0.60 13.42 -3.29
N PRO A 25 0.95 14.70 -3.48
CA PRO A 25 0.35 15.79 -2.67
C PRO A 25 -1.17 15.87 -2.68
N ASP A 26 -1.82 15.37 -3.72
CA ASP A 26 -3.29 15.32 -3.76
C ASP A 26 -3.85 14.49 -2.61
N LEU A 27 -3.06 13.57 -2.08
CA LEU A 27 -3.48 12.70 -0.99
C LEU A 27 -3.55 13.42 0.36
N ARG A 28 -3.23 14.72 0.40
CA ARG A 28 -3.50 15.54 1.59
C ARG A 28 -5.00 15.70 1.80
N SER A 29 -5.78 15.54 0.74
CA SER A 29 -7.24 15.61 0.79
C SER A 29 -7.81 14.26 1.21
N LEU A 30 -8.69 14.26 2.22
CA LEU A 30 -9.37 13.04 2.64
C LEU A 30 -10.20 12.45 1.50
N ILE A 31 -10.84 13.30 0.72
CA ILE A 31 -11.64 12.84 -0.42
C ILE A 31 -10.79 12.06 -1.41
N LYS A 32 -9.57 12.55 -1.66
CA LYS A 32 -8.66 11.85 -2.56
C LYS A 32 -8.17 10.53 -1.96
N ARG A 33 -7.86 10.52 -0.68
CA ARG A 33 -7.44 9.28 -0.02
C ARG A 33 -8.50 8.20 -0.09
N GLN A 34 -9.78 8.59 -0.02
CA GLN A 34 -10.88 7.63 -0.10
C GLN A 34 -10.99 6.95 -1.46
N LYS A 35 -10.29 7.47 -2.46
CA LYS A 35 -10.27 6.90 -3.81
C LYS A 35 -9.00 6.10 -4.09
N VAL A 36 -8.21 5.82 -3.08
CA VAL A 36 -6.95 5.10 -3.21
C VAL A 36 -7.02 3.81 -2.39
N TYR A 37 -6.66 2.71 -3.03
CA TYR A 37 -6.56 1.40 -2.40
C TYR A 37 -5.13 1.17 -1.97
N VAL A 38 -4.93 0.74 -0.74
CA VAL A 38 -3.62 0.37 -0.21
C VAL A 38 -3.65 -1.13 0.12
N GLY A 39 -2.66 -1.85 -0.33
CA GLY A 39 -2.58 -3.28 -0.10
C GLY A 39 -1.17 -3.75 0.22
N VAL A 40 -1.11 -4.99 0.67
CA VAL A 40 0.15 -5.65 1.04
C VAL A 40 0.24 -6.96 0.28
N THR A 41 1.43 -7.29 -0.20
CA THR A 41 1.62 -8.51 -0.98
C THR A 41 3.07 -8.99 -0.90
N GLY A 42 3.29 -10.24 -1.23
CA GLY A 42 4.63 -10.78 -1.46
C GLY A 42 5.11 -10.58 -2.90
N ASN A 43 4.21 -10.19 -3.81
CA ASN A 43 4.54 -9.96 -5.21
C ASN A 43 3.68 -8.84 -5.76
N ILE A 44 4.27 -7.64 -5.85
CA ILE A 44 3.54 -6.45 -6.27
C ILE A 44 3.03 -6.60 -7.70
N GLU A 45 3.90 -7.02 -8.60
CA GLU A 45 3.55 -7.09 -10.03
C GLU A 45 2.35 -8.00 -10.26
N GLU A 46 2.36 -9.19 -9.67
CA GLU A 46 1.25 -10.12 -9.80
C GLU A 46 -0.04 -9.53 -9.22
N ARG A 47 0.07 -8.92 -8.04
CA ARG A 47 -1.11 -8.38 -7.35
C ARG A 47 -1.71 -7.21 -8.13
N LEU A 48 -0.88 -6.33 -8.66
CA LEU A 48 -1.38 -5.20 -9.46
C LEU A 48 -2.04 -5.68 -10.74
N ASN A 49 -1.49 -6.71 -11.37
CA ASN A 49 -2.10 -7.31 -12.54
C ASN A 49 -3.46 -7.93 -12.20
N ARG A 50 -3.54 -8.61 -11.06
CA ARG A 50 -4.78 -9.23 -10.61
C ARG A 50 -5.87 -8.20 -10.35
N HIS A 51 -5.50 -7.04 -9.81
CA HIS A 51 -6.44 -5.95 -9.56
C HIS A 51 -6.72 -5.10 -10.78
N ASN A 52 -6.00 -5.34 -11.88
CA ASN A 52 -6.09 -4.52 -13.09
C ASN A 52 -5.85 -3.04 -12.77
N ALA A 53 -4.88 -2.80 -11.92
CA ALA A 53 -4.57 -1.46 -11.45
C ALA A 53 -3.96 -0.63 -12.58
N LYS A 54 -4.49 0.59 -12.78
CA LYS A 54 -4.06 1.44 -13.89
C LYS A 54 -3.24 2.63 -13.45
N ARG A 55 -3.57 3.22 -12.32
CA ARG A 55 -2.87 4.40 -11.82
C ARG A 55 -2.20 4.06 -10.49
N ILE A 56 -0.98 3.60 -10.61
CA ILE A 56 -0.20 3.16 -9.46
C ILE A 56 0.49 4.39 -8.86
N LEU A 57 0.22 4.64 -7.58
CA LEU A 57 0.73 5.82 -6.90
C LEU A 57 1.96 5.53 -6.05
N PHE A 58 2.13 4.30 -5.59
CA PHE A 58 3.19 3.99 -4.64
C PHE A 58 3.42 2.49 -4.59
N CYS A 59 4.69 2.10 -4.58
CA CYS A 59 5.13 0.73 -4.35
C CYS A 59 6.37 0.78 -3.46
N ALA A 60 6.37 0.03 -2.38
CA ALA A 60 7.47 0.08 -1.44
C ALA A 60 7.72 -1.27 -0.78
N ARG A 61 8.99 -1.51 -0.47
CA ARG A 61 9.41 -2.64 0.34
C ARG A 61 9.56 -2.18 1.78
N THR A 62 8.95 -2.90 2.70
CA THR A 62 9.04 -2.61 4.13
C THR A 62 10.05 -3.54 4.81
N ALA A 63 10.31 -3.30 6.09
CA ALA A 63 11.24 -4.12 6.87
C ALA A 63 10.73 -5.53 7.13
N SER A 64 9.41 -5.70 7.20
CA SER A 64 8.84 -6.98 7.62
C SER A 64 7.36 -7.04 7.32
N GLN A 65 6.80 -8.25 7.40
CA GLN A 65 5.35 -8.44 7.31
C GLN A 65 4.60 -7.62 8.37
N ARG A 66 5.17 -7.52 9.57
CA ARG A 66 4.55 -6.74 10.64
C ARG A 66 4.42 -5.28 10.26
N VAL A 67 5.47 -4.68 9.71
CA VAL A 67 5.43 -3.28 9.30
C VAL A 67 4.43 -3.10 8.15
N ALA A 68 4.43 -4.01 7.19
CA ALA A 68 3.49 -3.95 6.07
C ALA A 68 2.05 -4.00 6.55
N ALA A 69 1.73 -4.90 7.47
CA ALA A 69 0.39 -4.99 8.05
C ALA A 69 0.02 -3.72 8.81
N GLU A 70 0.98 -3.12 9.49
CA GLU A 70 0.78 -1.87 10.21
C GLU A 70 0.48 -0.72 9.24
N VAL A 71 1.10 -0.73 8.06
CA VAL A 71 0.81 0.27 7.03
C VAL A 71 -0.66 0.23 6.63
N GLU A 72 -1.24 -0.96 6.50
CA GLU A 72 -2.68 -1.05 6.20
C GLU A 72 -3.53 -0.42 7.30
N ARG A 73 -3.19 -0.67 8.57
CA ARG A 73 -3.93 -0.08 9.68
C ARG A 73 -3.82 1.43 9.71
N VAL A 74 -2.62 1.96 9.50
CA VAL A 74 -2.41 3.41 9.46
C VAL A 74 -3.16 4.00 8.27
N ALA A 75 -3.11 3.35 7.13
CA ALA A 75 -3.78 3.82 5.93
C ALA A 75 -5.29 3.92 6.13
N VAL A 76 -5.90 2.88 6.70
CA VAL A 76 -7.35 2.89 6.95
C VAL A 76 -7.72 3.98 7.94
N ALA A 77 -6.91 4.20 8.97
CA ALA A 77 -7.14 5.25 9.95
C ALA A 77 -7.07 6.64 9.31
N ARG A 78 -6.37 6.78 8.21
CA ARG A 78 -6.25 8.05 7.48
C ARG A 78 -7.21 8.17 6.31
N GLY A 79 -8.12 7.21 6.15
CA GLY A 79 -9.17 7.29 5.14
C GLY A 79 -8.89 6.61 3.82
N PHE A 80 -7.76 5.92 3.68
CA PHE A 80 -7.52 5.10 2.50
C PHE A 80 -8.40 3.86 2.52
N ASN A 81 -8.66 3.30 1.35
CA ASN A 81 -9.33 1.99 1.26
C ASN A 81 -8.30 0.88 1.36
N ILE A 82 -8.65 -0.17 2.03
CA ILE A 82 -7.86 -1.39 2.03
C ILE A 82 -8.74 -2.55 1.61
N GLY A 83 -8.11 -3.64 1.21
CA GLY A 83 -8.84 -4.83 0.86
C GLY A 83 -9.66 -5.33 2.02
N LYS A 84 -10.78 -5.97 1.73
CA LYS A 84 -11.56 -6.62 2.77
C LYS A 84 -10.70 -7.73 3.35
N VAL A 85 -10.29 -7.55 4.59
CA VAL A 85 -9.52 -8.57 5.30
C VAL A 85 -10.51 -9.63 5.76
N THR A 86 -11.23 -10.22 4.81
CA THR A 86 -12.19 -11.24 5.15
C THR A 86 -11.55 -12.62 5.21
N HIS A 87 -10.29 -12.71 4.86
CA HIS A 87 -9.70 -14.01 4.62
C HIS A 87 -8.58 -14.37 5.57
N GLY A 88 -8.60 -13.81 6.74
CA GLY A 88 -7.73 -14.28 7.80
C GLY A 88 -6.33 -14.65 7.37
N GLY A 89 -5.60 -13.75 6.77
CA GLY A 89 -4.23 -14.02 6.42
C GLY A 89 -3.99 -14.74 5.10
N ASN A 90 -5.02 -14.97 4.31
CA ASN A 90 -4.85 -15.63 3.02
C ASN A 90 -3.98 -14.85 2.05
N GLY A 91 -3.81 -13.57 2.24
CA GLY A 91 -2.93 -12.77 1.41
C GLY A 91 -1.65 -12.39 2.11
N THR A 92 -1.47 -12.81 3.36
CA THR A 92 -0.30 -12.42 4.13
C THR A 92 0.49 -13.63 4.58
N ASN A 93 1.78 -13.61 4.31
CA ASN A 93 2.72 -14.61 4.77
C ASN A 93 4.05 -13.91 5.05
N SER A 94 5.07 -14.65 5.41
CA SER A 94 6.36 -14.07 5.75
C SER A 94 7.01 -13.28 4.61
N HIS A 95 6.52 -13.44 3.39
CA HIS A 95 7.02 -12.73 2.22
C HIS A 95 6.18 -11.51 1.85
N SER A 96 5.09 -11.25 2.57
CA SER A 96 4.19 -10.13 2.30
C SER A 96 4.74 -8.85 2.92
N ILE A 97 5.86 -8.39 2.40
CA ILE A 97 6.56 -7.22 2.91
C ILE A 97 6.41 -5.99 2.02
N TYR A 98 5.71 -6.12 0.91
CA TYR A 98 5.55 -5.03 -0.05
C TYR A 98 4.22 -4.34 0.12
N VAL A 99 4.24 -3.02 0.05
CA VAL A 99 3.05 -2.17 0.09
C VAL A 99 2.85 -1.55 -1.28
N TYR A 100 1.62 -1.50 -1.74
CA TYR A 100 1.28 -0.84 -2.99
C TYR A 100 0.04 0.01 -2.80
N ALA A 101 -0.08 1.06 -3.62
CA ALA A 101 -1.26 1.91 -3.62
C ALA A 101 -1.60 2.29 -5.05
N TYR A 102 -2.89 2.26 -5.37
CA TYR A 102 -3.35 2.68 -6.70
C TYR A 102 -4.71 3.36 -6.58
N GLU A 103 -5.00 4.20 -7.57
CA GLU A 103 -6.25 4.93 -7.61
C GLU A 103 -7.38 4.03 -8.06
N ILE A 104 -8.50 4.06 -7.34
CA ILE A 104 -9.70 3.29 -7.67
C ILE A 104 -10.57 4.16 -8.58
N ASP A 105 -10.98 3.58 -9.69
CA ASP A 105 -11.90 4.27 -10.60
C ASP A 105 -13.31 4.33 -10.05
#